data_939a0043e94fdeff205242566408bc5a
#
_entry.id   939a0043e94fdeff205242566408bc5a
#
_cell.length_a   1.000
_cell.length_b   1.000
_cell.length_c   1.000
_cell.angle_alpha   90.00
_cell.angle_beta   90.00
_cell.angle_gamma   90.00
#
_symmetry.space_group_name_H-M   'P 1'
#
loop_
_entity.id
_entity.type
_entity.pdbx_description
1 polymer ?
#
loop_
_entity_poly.entity_id
_entity_poly.type
_entity_poly.pdbx_seq_one_letter_code
_entity_poly.pdbx_strand_id
1 'polypeptide(L)'
;MFESFLDNQLLDLIKSKGYSLDDNGSLTSVKYFSNIDEELFSLYNGVGLRINYNSAIIELTGKDCLDFLHRITTNSILHIQQNEFVKTIFTNEKGRIIGLADVINLGDKIWLKTDKYFKDKIIAWINRYVISDDVNIKDISSDFCSVDFYGQQRNSFVEYLFNSQNIEVRSGKTQLIKFDEEELLFIYSDNIPSIGNLLSINLQNNQLVKLLTFIFENKGPFDFNLIGKIAFESYRIEQGILNPDNELNDNFNPHELNLSELIDTKKGCYIGQEVLARLETYDKVQKKISGLILSDDFELIDNNEIYDSNSEVAGYLTSKTYSYKLKKVIGLGLIKKKYLSGEEELFMKPQNSNEIKILVNNLPFIKK
;
A
#
# COMPACT_ATOMS: atom_id res chain seq x y z
N MET A 1 1.45 -2.57 -28.06
CA MET A 1 2.68 -2.24 -28.84
C MET A 1 3.55 -1.19 -28.14
N PHE A 2 2.99 -0.15 -27.55
CA PHE A 2 3.75 0.87 -26.79
C PHE A 2 4.28 0.32 -25.46
N GLU A 3 3.46 -0.43 -24.70
CA GLU A 3 3.85 -1.09 -23.47
C GLU A 3 5.01 -2.09 -23.70
N SER A 4 4.96 -2.89 -24.75
CA SER A 4 6.03 -3.85 -25.07
C SER A 4 7.37 -3.21 -25.43
N PHE A 5 7.37 -1.98 -25.95
CA PHE A 5 8.60 -1.26 -26.31
C PHE A 5 9.26 -0.61 -25.07
N LEU A 6 8.46 0.00 -24.21
CA LEU A 6 8.91 0.54 -22.91
C LEU A 6 9.46 -0.57 -22.01
N ASP A 7 8.77 -1.71 -21.97
CA ASP A 7 9.21 -2.88 -21.20
C ASP A 7 10.59 -3.37 -21.68
N ASN A 8 10.84 -3.41 -22.99
CA ASN A 8 12.15 -3.82 -23.53
C ASN A 8 13.27 -2.84 -23.16
N GLN A 9 13.06 -1.53 -23.30
CA GLN A 9 14.05 -0.52 -22.92
C GLN A 9 14.37 -0.58 -21.42
N LEU A 10 13.35 -0.76 -20.61
CA LEU A 10 13.49 -0.87 -19.16
C LEU A 10 14.22 -2.17 -18.77
N LEU A 11 13.91 -3.28 -19.42
CA LEU A 11 14.61 -4.55 -19.26
C LEU A 11 16.10 -4.44 -19.60
N ASP A 12 16.42 -3.80 -20.74
CA ASP A 12 17.79 -3.59 -21.18
C ASP A 12 18.56 -2.69 -20.20
N LEU A 13 17.93 -1.61 -19.71
CA LEU A 13 18.52 -0.75 -18.71
C LEU A 13 18.84 -1.54 -17.42
N ILE A 14 17.87 -2.27 -16.88
CA ILE A 14 18.02 -3.05 -15.65
C ILE A 14 19.14 -4.09 -15.79
N LYS A 15 19.16 -4.83 -16.89
CA LYS A 15 20.24 -5.80 -17.20
C LYS A 15 21.61 -5.14 -17.33
N SER A 16 21.69 -3.96 -17.97
CA SER A 16 22.94 -3.21 -18.13
C SER A 16 23.55 -2.77 -16.79
N LYS A 17 22.73 -2.65 -15.74
CA LYS A 17 23.16 -2.31 -14.39
C LYS A 17 23.47 -3.55 -13.52
N GLY A 18 23.48 -4.74 -14.11
CA GLY A 18 23.89 -5.98 -13.44
C GLY A 18 22.78 -6.71 -12.68
N TYR A 19 21.53 -6.26 -12.80
CA TYR A 19 20.40 -6.94 -12.17
C TYR A 19 19.96 -8.16 -12.96
N SER A 20 19.60 -9.24 -12.26
CA SER A 20 19.04 -10.45 -12.85
C SER A 20 17.52 -10.36 -12.96
N LEU A 21 16.98 -11.12 -13.91
CA LEU A 21 15.54 -11.24 -14.11
C LEU A 21 15.20 -12.73 -14.10
N ASP A 22 14.04 -13.06 -13.55
CA ASP A 22 13.52 -14.43 -13.60
C ASP A 22 13.24 -14.88 -15.03
N ASP A 23 13.16 -16.19 -15.25
CA ASP A 23 12.96 -16.82 -16.58
C ASP A 23 11.69 -16.37 -17.31
N ASN A 24 10.74 -15.75 -16.63
CA ASN A 24 9.46 -15.28 -17.20
C ASN A 24 9.54 -13.93 -17.91
N GLY A 25 10.64 -13.20 -17.80
CA GLY A 25 10.91 -11.94 -18.52
C GLY A 25 9.98 -10.77 -18.21
N SER A 26 9.05 -10.90 -17.25
CA SER A 26 8.13 -9.84 -16.86
C SER A 26 8.66 -9.09 -15.65
N LEU A 27 8.79 -7.77 -15.75
CA LEU A 27 9.23 -6.90 -14.65
C LEU A 27 8.29 -6.91 -13.45
N THR A 28 7.01 -7.21 -13.67
CA THR A 28 5.99 -7.25 -12.61
C THR A 28 6.10 -8.48 -11.71
N SER A 29 6.80 -9.52 -12.17
CA SER A 29 6.92 -10.82 -11.48
C SER A 29 8.33 -11.13 -10.99
N VAL A 30 9.29 -10.21 -11.15
CA VAL A 30 10.68 -10.42 -10.71
C VAL A 30 10.74 -10.78 -9.24
N LYS A 31 11.25 -11.96 -8.93
CA LYS A 31 11.37 -12.46 -7.56
C LYS A 31 12.39 -11.67 -6.75
N TYR A 32 13.56 -11.46 -7.35
CA TYR A 32 14.63 -10.60 -6.80
C TYR A 32 15.49 -10.06 -7.95
N PHE A 33 15.98 -8.84 -7.79
CA PHE A 33 16.89 -8.17 -8.74
C PHE A 33 18.36 -8.41 -8.39
N SER A 34 18.67 -8.50 -7.10
CA SER A 34 19.99 -8.86 -6.57
C SER A 34 19.85 -10.07 -5.64
N ASN A 35 20.68 -10.19 -4.62
CA ASN A 35 20.44 -11.19 -3.58
C ASN A 35 19.46 -10.65 -2.51
N ILE A 36 18.77 -11.57 -1.84
CA ILE A 36 17.72 -11.25 -0.88
C ILE A 36 18.23 -10.39 0.29
N ASP A 37 19.46 -10.61 0.76
CA ASP A 37 20.00 -9.89 1.89
C ASP A 37 20.30 -8.43 1.55
N GLU A 38 20.80 -8.14 0.35
CA GLU A 38 21.02 -6.77 -0.15
C GLU A 38 19.69 -6.02 -0.32
N GLU A 39 18.70 -6.66 -0.90
CA GLU A 39 17.37 -6.05 -1.07
C GLU A 39 16.71 -5.75 0.27
N LEU A 40 16.77 -6.68 1.24
CA LEU A 40 16.26 -6.47 2.59
C LEU A 40 17.05 -5.40 3.33
N PHE A 41 18.38 -5.36 3.19
CA PHE A 41 19.19 -4.27 3.76
C PHE A 41 18.72 -2.92 3.25
N SER A 42 18.49 -2.78 1.94
CA SER A 42 18.02 -1.54 1.32
C SER A 42 16.61 -1.15 1.77
N LEU A 43 15.72 -2.13 1.96
CA LEU A 43 14.36 -1.89 2.49
C LEU A 43 14.34 -1.37 3.93
N TYR A 44 15.33 -1.76 4.74
CA TYR A 44 15.38 -1.37 6.15
C TYR A 44 16.31 -0.18 6.41
N ASN A 45 17.53 -0.23 5.89
CA ASN A 45 18.61 0.69 6.28
C ASN A 45 19.05 1.61 5.15
N GLY A 46 18.99 1.15 3.91
CA GLY A 46 19.43 1.88 2.72
C GLY A 46 18.29 2.56 1.98
N VAL A 47 18.28 2.39 0.66
CA VAL A 47 17.26 2.86 -0.28
C VAL A 47 16.79 1.70 -1.15
N GLY A 48 15.60 1.20 -0.88
CA GLY A 48 14.92 0.24 -1.74
C GLY A 48 14.00 0.96 -2.72
N LEU A 49 14.17 0.72 -4.01
CA LEU A 49 13.31 1.27 -5.06
C LEU A 49 12.44 0.17 -5.65
N ARG A 50 11.13 0.42 -5.71
CA ARG A 50 10.16 -0.47 -6.35
C ARG A 50 9.38 0.26 -7.42
N ILE A 51 9.34 -0.30 -8.63
CA ILE A 51 8.44 0.16 -9.68
C ILE A 51 7.05 -0.38 -9.34
N ASN A 52 6.09 0.52 -9.12
CA ASN A 52 4.74 0.14 -8.71
C ASN A 52 3.83 0.07 -9.93
N TYR A 53 3.70 -1.11 -10.50
CA TYR A 53 2.81 -1.40 -11.64
C TYR A 53 1.32 -1.46 -11.24
N ASN A 54 1.00 -1.53 -9.94
CA ASN A 54 -0.37 -1.55 -9.45
C ASN A 54 -0.91 -0.15 -9.12
N SER A 55 -0.13 0.89 -9.33
CA SER A 55 -0.61 2.26 -9.16
C SER A 55 -1.67 2.61 -10.22
N ALA A 56 -2.72 3.29 -9.79
CA ALA A 56 -3.77 3.83 -10.65
C ALA A 56 -4.07 5.27 -10.25
N ILE A 57 -4.42 6.10 -11.24
CA ILE A 57 -4.79 7.50 -11.03
C ILE A 57 -6.14 7.76 -11.69
N ILE A 58 -7.09 8.26 -10.89
CA ILE A 58 -8.40 8.75 -11.35
C ILE A 58 -8.37 10.26 -11.21
N GLU A 59 -8.56 10.98 -12.31
CA GLU A 59 -8.64 12.43 -12.35
C GLU A 59 -10.09 12.88 -12.19
N LEU A 60 -10.34 13.83 -11.29
CA LEU A 60 -11.62 14.49 -11.12
C LEU A 60 -11.48 15.97 -11.41
N THR A 61 -12.44 16.51 -12.15
CA THR A 61 -12.56 17.94 -12.45
C THR A 61 -13.99 18.41 -12.18
N GLY A 62 -14.14 19.68 -11.85
CA GLY A 62 -15.41 20.30 -11.46
C GLY A 62 -15.32 20.96 -10.10
N LYS A 63 -16.17 21.93 -9.86
CA LYS A 63 -16.12 22.79 -8.66
C LYS A 63 -16.52 22.07 -7.37
N ASP A 64 -17.27 20.97 -7.47
CA ASP A 64 -17.85 20.28 -6.32
C ASP A 64 -17.00 19.06 -5.87
N CYS A 65 -15.82 18.80 -6.49
CA CYS A 65 -15.01 17.59 -6.26
C CYS A 65 -14.65 17.38 -4.79
N LEU A 66 -14.13 18.40 -4.08
CA LEU A 66 -13.71 18.26 -2.68
C LEU A 66 -14.90 18.03 -1.75
N ASP A 67 -15.99 18.78 -1.94
CA ASP A 67 -17.20 18.61 -1.13
C ASP A 67 -17.83 17.23 -1.36
N PHE A 68 -17.94 16.83 -2.62
CA PHE A 68 -18.44 15.51 -2.99
C PHE A 68 -17.61 14.37 -2.35
N LEU A 69 -16.29 14.39 -2.53
CA LEU A 69 -15.40 13.38 -1.94
C LEU A 69 -15.47 13.39 -0.40
N HIS A 70 -15.60 14.56 0.20
CA HIS A 70 -15.77 14.69 1.64
C HIS A 70 -17.01 13.94 2.16
N ARG A 71 -18.12 13.93 1.40
CA ARG A 71 -19.37 13.25 1.78
C ARG A 71 -19.33 11.72 1.56
N ILE A 72 -18.46 11.20 0.71
CA ILE A 72 -18.45 9.77 0.36
C ILE A 72 -17.24 9.02 0.89
N THR A 73 -16.34 9.65 1.63
CA THR A 73 -15.13 9.04 2.20
C THR A 73 -14.99 9.30 3.69
N THR A 74 -14.12 8.58 4.36
CA THR A 74 -14.00 8.58 5.83
C THR A 74 -13.20 9.74 6.41
N ASN A 75 -12.24 10.31 5.65
CA ASN A 75 -11.36 11.35 6.16
C ASN A 75 -11.80 12.77 5.75
N SER A 76 -11.29 13.79 6.42
CA SER A 76 -11.60 15.19 6.11
C SER A 76 -10.86 15.63 4.85
N ILE A 77 -11.61 16.04 3.82
CA ILE A 77 -11.08 16.40 2.50
C ILE A 77 -11.36 17.87 2.17
N LEU A 78 -12.44 18.43 2.72
CA LEU A 78 -12.99 19.72 2.31
C LEU A 78 -11.97 20.88 2.31
N HIS A 79 -10.95 20.80 3.18
CA HIS A 79 -10.00 21.91 3.42
C HIS A 79 -8.59 21.62 2.95
N ILE A 80 -8.36 20.53 2.18
CA ILE A 80 -7.02 20.28 1.62
C ILE A 80 -6.65 21.40 0.65
N GLN A 81 -5.48 21.99 0.89
CA GLN A 81 -4.97 23.07 0.04
C GLN A 81 -4.31 22.51 -1.23
N GLN A 82 -4.05 23.38 -2.18
CA GLN A 82 -3.27 23.02 -3.35
C GLN A 82 -1.90 22.44 -2.94
N ASN A 83 -1.47 21.38 -3.59
CA ASN A 83 -0.26 20.62 -3.28
C ASN A 83 -0.29 19.92 -1.90
N GLU A 84 -1.48 19.62 -1.42
CA GLU A 84 -1.67 18.72 -0.29
C GLU A 84 -2.43 17.46 -0.71
N PHE A 85 -2.32 16.42 0.10
CA PHE A 85 -3.13 15.24 -0.06
C PHE A 85 -3.57 14.68 1.29
N VAL A 86 -4.64 13.91 1.26
CA VAL A 86 -5.15 13.17 2.41
C VAL A 86 -5.47 11.74 1.95
N LYS A 87 -4.95 10.77 2.69
CA LYS A 87 -5.35 9.37 2.49
C LYS A 87 -6.71 9.11 3.13
N THR A 88 -7.59 8.45 2.40
CA THR A 88 -8.97 8.18 2.85
C THR A 88 -9.45 6.81 2.42
N ILE A 89 -10.55 6.37 3.02
CA ILE A 89 -11.22 5.12 2.72
C ILE A 89 -12.60 5.41 2.13
N PHE A 90 -12.94 4.74 1.05
CA PHE A 90 -14.30 4.62 0.55
C PHE A 90 -14.96 3.44 1.26
N THR A 91 -16.09 3.68 1.92
CA THR A 91 -16.85 2.63 2.61
C THR A 91 -18.27 2.55 2.08
N ASN A 92 -18.86 1.35 2.14
CA ASN A 92 -20.28 1.16 1.85
C ASN A 92 -21.14 1.49 3.09
N GLU A 93 -22.45 1.40 2.92
CA GLU A 93 -23.44 1.71 3.96
C GLU A 93 -23.31 0.82 5.22
N LYS A 94 -22.64 -0.34 5.08
CA LYS A 94 -22.31 -1.26 6.19
C LYS A 94 -20.96 -0.99 6.83
N GLY A 95 -20.27 0.10 6.46
CA GLY A 95 -18.94 0.45 6.93
C GLY A 95 -17.83 -0.49 6.45
N ARG A 96 -18.06 -1.24 5.35
CA ARG A 96 -17.06 -2.12 4.74
C ARG A 96 -16.23 -1.37 3.73
N ILE A 97 -14.96 -1.74 3.58
CA ILE A 97 -13.99 -1.09 2.70
C ILE A 97 -14.33 -1.39 1.24
N ILE A 98 -14.53 -0.35 0.43
CA ILE A 98 -14.61 -0.43 -1.03
C ILE A 98 -13.25 -0.18 -1.65
N GLY A 99 -12.50 0.77 -1.12
CA GLY A 99 -11.17 1.10 -1.58
C GLY A 99 -10.49 2.17 -0.73
N LEU A 100 -9.20 2.32 -0.95
CA LEU A 100 -8.35 3.37 -0.37
C LEU A 100 -7.80 4.24 -1.49
N ALA A 101 -7.69 5.55 -1.23
CA ALA A 101 -7.03 6.46 -2.15
C ALA A 101 -6.34 7.61 -1.42
N ASP A 102 -5.29 8.14 -2.04
CA ASP A 102 -4.76 9.46 -1.73
C ASP A 102 -5.55 10.49 -2.57
N VAL A 103 -6.26 11.39 -1.90
CA VAL A 103 -6.95 12.52 -2.54
C VAL A 103 -5.97 13.67 -2.63
N ILE A 104 -5.49 13.98 -3.82
CA ILE A 104 -4.43 14.95 -4.09
C ILE A 104 -5.06 16.18 -4.73
N ASN A 105 -4.89 17.34 -4.11
CA ASN A 105 -5.37 18.61 -4.68
C ASN A 105 -4.25 19.27 -5.50
N LEU A 106 -4.41 19.29 -6.83
CA LEU A 106 -3.48 19.94 -7.77
C LEU A 106 -3.93 21.37 -8.15
N GLY A 107 -5.03 21.85 -7.56
CA GLY A 107 -5.58 23.18 -7.81
C GLY A 107 -6.73 23.16 -8.82
N ASP A 108 -6.45 22.96 -10.08
CA ASP A 108 -7.42 22.88 -11.16
C ASP A 108 -8.12 21.51 -11.29
N LYS A 109 -7.55 20.50 -10.64
CA LYS A 109 -8.04 19.11 -10.64
C LYS A 109 -7.66 18.39 -9.37
N ILE A 110 -8.37 17.31 -9.12
CA ILE A 110 -8.11 16.38 -8.00
C ILE A 110 -7.67 15.05 -8.59
N TRP A 111 -6.57 14.50 -8.09
CA TRP A 111 -6.20 13.13 -8.39
C TRP A 111 -6.53 12.20 -7.22
N LEU A 112 -7.14 11.05 -7.54
CA LEU A 112 -7.24 9.94 -6.62
C LEU A 112 -6.15 8.93 -7.02
N LYS A 113 -5.05 8.90 -6.27
CA LYS A 113 -4.05 7.84 -6.43
C LYS A 113 -4.50 6.63 -5.60
N THR A 114 -4.62 5.49 -6.24
CA THR A 114 -5.10 4.25 -5.64
C THR A 114 -4.35 3.03 -6.21
N ASP A 115 -4.71 1.84 -5.77
CA ASP A 115 -4.28 0.58 -6.39
C ASP A 115 -5.25 0.19 -7.52
N LYS A 116 -4.75 -0.44 -8.57
CA LYS A 116 -5.57 -0.97 -9.69
C LYS A 116 -6.70 -1.89 -9.21
N TYR A 117 -6.50 -2.60 -8.11
CA TYR A 117 -7.54 -3.43 -7.49
C TYR A 117 -8.77 -2.64 -7.06
N PHE A 118 -8.60 -1.39 -6.61
CA PHE A 118 -9.70 -0.54 -6.16
C PHE A 118 -10.25 0.37 -7.25
N LYS A 119 -9.50 0.63 -8.30
CA LYS A 119 -9.79 1.65 -9.31
C LYS A 119 -11.24 1.57 -9.82
N ASP A 120 -11.62 0.43 -10.38
CA ASP A 120 -12.94 0.26 -10.98
C ASP A 120 -14.06 0.30 -9.94
N LYS A 121 -13.80 -0.21 -8.73
CA LYS A 121 -14.75 -0.12 -7.60
C LYS A 121 -14.97 1.33 -7.17
N ILE A 122 -13.90 2.13 -7.08
CA ILE A 122 -13.99 3.56 -6.72
C ILE A 122 -14.71 4.34 -7.81
N ILE A 123 -14.40 4.13 -9.10
CA ILE A 123 -15.09 4.78 -10.23
C ILE A 123 -16.59 4.45 -10.21
N ALA A 124 -16.93 3.18 -10.04
CA ALA A 124 -18.33 2.76 -9.94
C ALA A 124 -19.04 3.37 -8.73
N TRP A 125 -18.32 3.49 -7.59
CA TRP A 125 -18.84 4.11 -6.38
C TRP A 125 -19.09 5.60 -6.54
N ILE A 126 -18.16 6.35 -7.12
CA ILE A 126 -18.31 7.75 -7.41
C ILE A 126 -19.50 7.97 -8.36
N ASN A 127 -19.56 7.25 -9.48
CA ASN A 127 -20.64 7.33 -10.45
C ASN A 127 -22.03 7.05 -9.87
N ARG A 128 -22.11 6.20 -8.84
CA ARG A 128 -23.36 5.89 -8.14
C ARG A 128 -23.91 7.08 -7.36
N TYR A 129 -23.03 7.95 -6.82
CA TYR A 129 -23.41 9.03 -5.92
C TYR A 129 -23.33 10.44 -6.54
N VAL A 130 -22.69 10.59 -7.70
CA VAL A 130 -22.75 11.84 -8.48
C VAL A 130 -24.14 11.93 -9.12
N ILE A 131 -24.98 12.87 -8.64
CA ILE A 131 -26.35 13.10 -9.15
C ILE A 131 -26.47 14.49 -9.75
N SER A 132 -26.15 15.52 -9.00
CA SER A 132 -26.25 16.93 -9.40
C SER A 132 -24.96 17.70 -9.19
N ASP A 133 -23.93 17.04 -8.67
CA ASP A 133 -22.64 17.64 -8.41
C ASP A 133 -21.88 17.85 -9.72
N ASP A 134 -21.18 18.97 -9.82
CA ASP A 134 -20.27 19.25 -10.94
C ASP A 134 -18.95 18.49 -10.68
N VAL A 135 -18.96 17.21 -11.05
CA VAL A 135 -17.83 16.26 -10.90
C VAL A 135 -17.71 15.42 -12.17
N ASN A 136 -16.61 15.59 -12.87
CA ASN A 136 -16.26 14.80 -14.06
C ASN A 136 -15.11 13.86 -13.70
N ILE A 137 -15.19 12.60 -14.16
CA ILE A 137 -14.24 11.53 -13.82
C ILE A 137 -13.53 11.07 -15.08
N LYS A 138 -12.21 10.93 -15.00
CA LYS A 138 -11.39 10.36 -16.06
C LYS A 138 -10.39 9.37 -15.47
N ASP A 139 -10.37 8.14 -15.98
CA ASP A 139 -9.29 7.19 -15.70
C ASP A 139 -8.07 7.55 -16.56
N ILE A 140 -6.97 7.92 -15.91
CA ILE A 140 -5.69 8.25 -16.58
C ILE A 140 -4.57 7.26 -16.18
N SER A 141 -4.94 6.13 -15.59
CA SER A 141 -3.99 5.16 -15.06
C SER A 141 -3.06 4.55 -16.11
N SER A 142 -3.51 4.49 -17.37
CA SER A 142 -2.69 4.00 -18.49
C SER A 142 -1.54 4.92 -18.87
N ASP A 143 -1.60 6.19 -18.50
CA ASP A 143 -0.64 7.22 -18.91
C ASP A 143 0.49 7.38 -17.89
N PHE A 144 0.26 6.90 -16.65
CA PHE A 144 1.14 7.12 -15.51
C PHE A 144 1.64 5.81 -14.88
N CYS A 145 2.82 5.89 -14.28
CA CYS A 145 3.38 4.89 -13.38
C CYS A 145 3.89 5.53 -12.09
N SER A 146 4.26 4.70 -11.13
CA SER A 146 4.78 5.14 -9.84
C SER A 146 6.07 4.42 -9.50
N VAL A 147 7.01 5.14 -8.91
CA VAL A 147 8.24 4.60 -8.33
C VAL A 147 8.22 4.87 -6.84
N ASP A 148 8.22 3.81 -6.04
CA ASP A 148 8.09 3.88 -4.59
C ASP A 148 9.43 3.63 -3.92
N PHE A 149 9.77 4.45 -2.92
CA PHE A 149 11.03 4.41 -2.18
C PHE A 149 10.80 3.94 -0.74
N TYR A 150 11.65 3.05 -0.30
CA TYR A 150 11.66 2.44 1.04
C TYR A 150 13.02 2.60 1.69
N GLY A 151 13.12 2.26 2.97
CA GLY A 151 14.36 2.31 3.74
C GLY A 151 14.59 3.64 4.45
N GLN A 152 15.55 3.64 5.36
CA GLN A 152 15.80 4.81 6.22
C GLN A 152 16.44 5.98 5.46
N GLN A 153 17.21 5.70 4.41
CA GLN A 153 17.94 6.74 3.65
C GLN A 153 17.09 7.35 2.51
N ARG A 154 15.86 6.90 2.28
CA ARG A 154 15.04 7.29 1.12
C ARG A 154 14.81 8.81 1.01
N ASN A 155 14.57 9.51 2.13
CA ASN A 155 14.31 10.96 2.10
C ASN A 155 15.57 11.72 1.69
N SER A 156 16.68 11.45 2.38
CA SER A 156 17.97 12.06 2.06
C SER A 156 18.45 11.71 0.65
N PHE A 157 18.14 10.52 0.16
CA PHE A 157 18.44 10.11 -1.22
C PHE A 157 17.68 10.94 -2.24
N VAL A 158 16.36 11.10 -2.07
CA VAL A 158 15.55 11.90 -2.99
C VAL A 158 15.92 13.37 -2.93
N GLU A 159 16.17 13.93 -1.74
CA GLU A 159 16.69 15.29 -1.56
C GLU A 159 18.05 15.47 -2.24
N TYR A 160 18.94 14.49 -2.16
CA TYR A 160 20.24 14.50 -2.84
C TYR A 160 20.09 14.47 -4.37
N LEU A 161 19.25 13.57 -4.92
CA LEU A 161 19.02 13.47 -6.36
C LEU A 161 18.47 14.77 -6.98
N PHE A 162 17.58 15.44 -6.28
CA PHE A 162 16.87 16.63 -6.78
C PHE A 162 17.23 17.91 -6.01
N ASN A 163 18.44 17.97 -5.45
CA ASN A 163 18.92 19.06 -4.60
C ASN A 163 18.72 20.47 -5.20
N SER A 164 18.82 20.61 -6.53
CA SER A 164 18.63 21.89 -7.21
C SER A 164 17.19 22.43 -7.17
N GLN A 165 16.21 21.62 -6.75
CA GLN A 165 14.78 21.93 -6.82
C GLN A 165 14.09 22.09 -5.45
N ASN A 166 14.87 22.13 -4.35
CA ASN A 166 14.39 22.33 -2.98
C ASN A 166 13.20 21.40 -2.63
N ILE A 167 13.41 20.10 -2.71
CA ILE A 167 12.37 19.14 -2.35
C ILE A 167 12.11 19.18 -0.84
N GLU A 168 10.86 19.37 -0.47
CA GLU A 168 10.39 19.26 0.91
C GLU A 168 9.68 17.93 1.12
N VAL A 169 10.34 17.02 1.82
CA VAL A 169 9.73 15.72 2.20
C VAL A 169 8.92 15.91 3.48
N ARG A 170 7.66 16.33 3.34
CA ARG A 170 6.74 16.57 4.47
C ARG A 170 5.46 15.76 4.31
N SER A 171 5.03 15.11 5.39
CA SER A 171 3.79 14.34 5.40
C SER A 171 2.56 15.16 5.02
N GLY A 172 1.69 14.57 4.19
CA GLY A 172 0.49 15.24 3.68
C GLY A 172 0.75 16.27 2.59
N LYS A 173 2.00 16.47 2.17
CA LYS A 173 2.37 17.40 1.10
C LYS A 173 2.70 16.64 -0.18
N THR A 174 2.43 17.30 -1.30
CA THR A 174 2.88 16.89 -2.62
C THR A 174 3.71 17.99 -3.22
N GLN A 175 4.59 17.65 -4.16
CA GLN A 175 5.40 18.61 -4.87
C GLN A 175 5.53 18.20 -6.32
N LEU A 176 5.29 19.14 -7.24
CA LEU A 176 5.59 18.98 -8.66
C LEU A 176 7.01 19.44 -8.92
N ILE A 177 7.81 18.58 -9.51
CA ILE A 177 9.20 18.83 -9.84
C ILE A 177 9.37 18.72 -11.35
N LYS A 178 9.97 19.71 -11.96
CA LYS A 178 10.29 19.66 -13.38
C LYS A 178 11.46 18.70 -13.63
N PHE A 179 11.25 17.71 -14.47
CA PHE A 179 12.25 16.74 -14.86
C PHE A 179 12.23 16.57 -16.38
N ASP A 180 13.36 16.95 -17.02
CA ASP A 180 13.40 17.08 -18.49
C ASP A 180 12.33 18.10 -18.96
N GLU A 181 11.41 17.70 -19.82
CA GLU A 181 10.30 18.52 -20.31
C GLU A 181 8.97 18.25 -19.61
N GLU A 182 8.94 17.31 -18.64
CA GLU A 182 7.75 16.84 -17.94
C GLU A 182 7.79 17.13 -16.43
N GLU A 183 6.69 16.87 -15.76
CA GLU A 183 6.58 17.02 -14.32
C GLU A 183 6.52 15.68 -13.60
N LEU A 184 7.28 15.56 -12.49
CA LEU A 184 7.20 14.45 -11.56
C LEU A 184 6.40 14.89 -10.33
N LEU A 185 5.38 14.12 -9.94
CA LEU A 185 4.62 14.37 -8.73
C LEU A 185 5.16 13.54 -7.57
N PHE A 186 5.74 14.21 -6.60
CA PHE A 186 6.21 13.60 -5.34
C PHE A 186 5.09 13.56 -4.33
N ILE A 187 4.91 12.42 -3.68
CA ILE A 187 3.96 12.21 -2.59
C ILE A 187 4.72 11.62 -1.41
N TYR A 188 4.58 12.24 -0.26
CA TYR A 188 5.17 11.76 0.97
C TYR A 188 4.13 11.65 2.08
N SER A 189 4.07 10.49 2.75
CA SER A 189 3.30 10.30 3.98
C SER A 189 4.14 9.62 5.05
N ASP A 190 3.89 9.99 6.30
CA ASP A 190 4.44 9.31 7.45
C ASP A 190 3.89 7.87 7.57
N ASN A 191 4.45 7.13 8.51
CA ASN A 191 4.03 5.77 8.76
C ASN A 191 2.60 5.74 9.30
N ILE A 192 1.69 5.19 8.51
CA ILE A 192 0.31 4.92 8.90
C ILE A 192 0.22 3.44 9.25
N PRO A 193 -0.31 3.06 10.43
CA PRO A 193 -0.52 1.66 10.78
C PRO A 193 -1.21 0.90 9.66
N SER A 194 -0.75 -0.31 9.39
CA SER A 194 -1.28 -1.20 8.34
C SER A 194 -1.11 -0.72 6.89
N ILE A 195 -0.64 0.49 6.64
CA ILE A 195 -0.34 1.05 5.31
C ILE A 195 1.17 1.26 5.12
N GLY A 196 1.89 1.57 6.19
CA GLY A 196 3.30 1.93 6.14
C GLY A 196 3.51 3.42 5.79
N ASN A 197 4.77 3.76 5.54
CA ASN A 197 5.15 5.07 5.04
C ASN A 197 5.31 5.04 3.52
N LEU A 198 5.05 6.18 2.90
CA LEU A 198 5.13 6.32 1.46
C LEU A 198 6.04 7.51 1.09
N LEU A 199 7.00 7.26 0.23
CA LEU A 199 7.63 8.27 -0.61
C LEU A 199 7.56 7.74 -2.03
N SER A 200 6.81 8.39 -2.89
CA SER A 200 6.67 7.96 -4.28
C SER A 200 6.80 9.10 -5.26
N ILE A 201 7.29 8.78 -6.43
CA ILE A 201 7.32 9.66 -7.60
C ILE A 201 6.30 9.09 -8.59
N ASN A 202 5.34 9.91 -8.98
CA ASN A 202 4.35 9.58 -10.01
C ASN A 202 4.70 10.37 -11.28
N LEU A 203 4.76 9.67 -12.40
CA LEU A 203 5.28 10.21 -13.65
C LEU A 203 4.57 9.57 -14.85
N GLN A 204 4.63 10.25 -15.98
CA GLN A 204 4.19 9.65 -17.25
C GLN A 204 5.06 8.45 -17.62
N ASN A 205 4.46 7.42 -18.20
CA ASN A 205 5.15 6.16 -18.52
C ASN A 205 6.40 6.36 -19.38
N ASN A 206 6.38 7.31 -20.34
CA ASN A 206 7.49 7.64 -21.21
C ASN A 206 8.72 8.21 -20.47
N GLN A 207 8.56 8.68 -19.24
CA GLN A 207 9.66 9.23 -18.41
C GLN A 207 10.33 8.17 -17.54
N LEU A 208 9.75 6.97 -17.38
CA LEU A 208 10.24 5.97 -16.44
C LEU A 208 11.70 5.56 -16.71
N VAL A 209 12.03 5.25 -17.97
CA VAL A 209 13.39 4.85 -18.35
C VAL A 209 14.39 5.97 -18.11
N LYS A 210 14.02 7.22 -18.43
CA LYS A 210 14.86 8.40 -18.19
C LYS A 210 15.09 8.62 -16.69
N LEU A 211 14.02 8.54 -15.88
CA LEU A 211 14.14 8.69 -14.43
C LEU A 211 15.02 7.62 -13.81
N LEU A 212 14.84 6.35 -14.19
CA LEU A 212 15.68 5.28 -13.65
C LEU A 212 17.13 5.40 -14.11
N THR A 213 17.38 5.79 -15.36
CA THR A 213 18.74 6.08 -15.84
C THR A 213 19.39 7.15 -14.99
N PHE A 214 18.69 8.27 -14.78
CA PHE A 214 19.15 9.36 -13.91
C PHE A 214 19.46 8.89 -12.49
N ILE A 215 18.56 8.09 -11.89
CA ILE A 215 18.76 7.53 -10.55
C ILE A 215 20.02 6.63 -10.51
N PHE A 216 20.17 5.71 -11.45
CA PHE A 216 21.32 4.80 -11.48
C PHE A 216 22.66 5.53 -11.67
N GLU A 217 22.68 6.59 -12.44
CA GLU A 217 23.89 7.38 -12.70
C GLU A 217 24.25 8.32 -11.55
N ASN A 218 23.25 8.72 -10.75
CA ASN A 218 23.40 9.72 -9.70
C ASN A 218 23.12 9.20 -8.30
N LYS A 219 23.10 7.89 -8.06
CA LYS A 219 22.77 7.31 -6.75
C LYS A 219 23.73 7.69 -5.61
N GLY A 220 24.88 8.25 -5.94
CA GLY A 220 25.86 8.70 -4.95
C GLY A 220 26.35 7.58 -4.01
N PRO A 221 26.61 7.89 -2.73
CA PRO A 221 27.11 6.91 -1.76
C PRO A 221 26.01 6.10 -1.07
N PHE A 222 24.77 6.16 -1.55
CA PHE A 222 23.64 5.49 -0.90
C PHE A 222 23.62 3.99 -1.21
N ASP A 223 23.23 3.20 -0.22
CA ASP A 223 22.99 1.77 -0.36
C ASP A 223 21.66 1.53 -1.08
N PHE A 224 21.71 1.54 -2.39
CA PHE A 224 20.56 1.53 -3.28
C PHE A 224 20.40 0.20 -4.00
N ASN A 225 19.18 -0.39 -3.94
CA ASN A 225 18.80 -1.55 -4.75
C ASN A 225 17.37 -1.45 -5.30
N LEU A 226 17.16 -2.08 -6.46
CA LEU A 226 15.81 -2.44 -6.90
C LEU A 226 15.28 -3.58 -6.01
N ILE A 227 13.97 -3.55 -5.75
CA ILE A 227 13.32 -4.48 -4.81
C ILE A 227 12.39 -5.42 -5.56
N GLY A 228 12.71 -6.71 -5.48
CA GLY A 228 11.89 -7.79 -6.02
C GLY A 228 10.73 -8.19 -5.12
N LYS A 229 9.90 -9.09 -5.65
CA LYS A 229 8.65 -9.52 -5.01
C LYS A 229 8.89 -10.20 -3.65
N ILE A 230 9.91 -11.07 -3.56
CA ILE A 230 10.15 -11.87 -2.34
C ILE A 230 10.60 -10.97 -1.18
N ALA A 231 11.58 -10.09 -1.43
CA ALA A 231 12.06 -9.15 -0.42
C ALA A 231 10.94 -8.21 0.04
N PHE A 232 10.14 -7.69 -0.90
CA PHE A 232 9.03 -6.81 -0.56
C PHE A 232 7.93 -7.53 0.22
N GLU A 233 7.60 -8.77 -0.13
CA GLU A 233 6.58 -9.55 0.57
C GLU A 233 6.99 -9.86 2.01
N SER A 234 8.26 -10.23 2.23
CA SER A 234 8.83 -10.39 3.57
C SER A 234 8.74 -9.08 4.36
N TYR A 235 9.23 -8.00 3.78
CA TYR A 235 9.21 -6.67 4.41
C TYR A 235 7.80 -6.19 4.77
N ARG A 236 6.82 -6.28 3.83
CA ARG A 236 5.47 -5.78 4.10
C ARG A 236 4.79 -6.53 5.24
N ILE A 237 4.91 -7.86 5.28
CA ILE A 237 4.31 -8.67 6.35
C ILE A 237 5.02 -8.38 7.69
N GLU A 238 6.35 -8.29 7.70
CA GLU A 238 7.13 -7.91 8.89
C GLU A 238 6.72 -6.53 9.44
N GLN A 239 6.40 -5.58 8.56
CA GLN A 239 5.93 -4.24 8.93
C GLN A 239 4.42 -4.17 9.16
N GLY A 240 3.66 -5.24 8.88
CA GLY A 240 2.20 -5.25 9.01
C GLY A 240 1.48 -4.46 7.93
N ILE A 241 2.11 -4.25 6.76
CA ILE A 241 1.52 -3.56 5.62
C ILE A 241 0.54 -4.50 4.91
N LEU A 242 -0.70 -4.05 4.75
CA LEU A 242 -1.80 -4.83 4.19
C LEU A 242 -1.77 -4.82 2.66
N ASN A 243 -2.25 -5.92 2.06
CA ASN A 243 -2.38 -6.09 0.62
C ASN A 243 -3.85 -5.88 0.20
N PRO A 244 -4.13 -5.16 -0.89
CA PRO A 244 -5.48 -4.99 -1.42
C PRO A 244 -6.24 -6.31 -1.64
N ASP A 245 -5.58 -7.31 -2.20
CA ASP A 245 -6.24 -8.58 -2.54
C ASP A 245 -6.67 -9.39 -1.32
N ASN A 246 -5.86 -9.40 -0.26
CA ASN A 246 -6.04 -10.30 0.87
C ASN A 246 -6.73 -9.64 2.07
N GLU A 247 -6.35 -8.42 2.40
CA GLU A 247 -6.80 -7.73 3.61
C GLU A 247 -7.72 -6.54 3.34
N LEU A 248 -7.38 -5.70 2.35
CA LEU A 248 -8.09 -4.44 2.11
C LEU A 248 -9.27 -4.65 1.15
N ASN A 249 -10.35 -5.27 1.62
CA ASN A 249 -11.53 -5.56 0.80
C ASN A 249 -12.85 -5.44 1.59
N ASP A 250 -13.98 -5.68 0.94
CA ASP A 250 -15.32 -5.51 1.49
C ASP A 250 -15.77 -6.58 2.52
N ASN A 251 -14.90 -7.54 2.84
CA ASN A 251 -15.11 -8.44 3.97
C ASN A 251 -14.82 -7.76 5.33
N PHE A 252 -14.09 -6.64 5.32
CA PHE A 252 -13.57 -6.01 6.53
C PHE A 252 -14.00 -4.55 6.66
N ASN A 253 -14.05 -4.08 7.90
CA ASN A 253 -14.16 -2.65 8.19
C ASN A 253 -12.81 -2.07 8.62
N PRO A 254 -12.62 -0.74 8.55
CA PRO A 254 -11.35 -0.10 8.87
C PRO A 254 -10.83 -0.36 10.29
N HIS A 255 -11.72 -0.50 11.28
CA HIS A 255 -11.32 -0.74 12.67
C HIS A 255 -10.73 -2.14 12.89
N GLU A 256 -11.21 -3.14 12.12
CA GLU A 256 -10.64 -4.50 12.14
C GLU A 256 -9.20 -4.53 11.61
N LEU A 257 -8.84 -3.58 10.75
CA LEU A 257 -7.56 -3.52 10.05
C LEU A 257 -6.58 -2.46 10.60
N ASN A 258 -6.84 -1.91 11.78
CA ASN A 258 -6.06 -0.82 12.39
C ASN A 258 -5.95 0.44 11.52
N LEU A 259 -6.99 0.76 10.74
CA LEU A 259 -7.05 1.93 9.85
C LEU A 259 -7.86 3.09 10.46
N SER A 260 -8.06 3.12 11.77
CA SER A 260 -8.85 4.15 12.45
C SER A 260 -8.28 5.57 12.25
N GLU A 261 -6.97 5.72 12.03
CA GLU A 261 -6.33 7.01 11.73
C GLU A 261 -6.79 7.62 10.39
N LEU A 262 -7.39 6.81 9.51
CA LEU A 262 -7.97 7.27 8.23
C LEU A 262 -9.45 7.65 8.36
N ILE A 263 -9.98 7.73 9.58
CA ILE A 263 -11.36 8.09 9.87
C ILE A 263 -11.34 9.37 10.70
N ASP A 264 -11.84 10.47 10.13
CA ASP A 264 -12.06 11.69 10.91
C ASP A 264 -13.44 11.62 11.59
N THR A 265 -13.43 11.39 12.89
CA THR A 265 -14.67 11.29 13.72
C THR A 265 -15.35 12.63 13.94
N LYS A 266 -14.68 13.76 13.63
CA LYS A 266 -15.17 15.12 13.81
C LYS A 266 -15.76 15.75 12.54
N LYS A 267 -15.53 15.13 11.38
CA LYS A 267 -16.10 15.59 10.12
C LYS A 267 -17.63 15.35 10.07
N GLY A 268 -18.29 16.01 9.15
CA GLY A 268 -19.73 15.80 8.88
C GLY A 268 -20.07 14.38 8.40
N CYS A 269 -21.32 14.18 7.98
CA CYS A 269 -21.81 12.86 7.57
C CYS A 269 -21.09 12.33 6.33
N TYR A 270 -20.81 11.02 6.36
CA TYR A 270 -20.30 10.29 5.21
C TYR A 270 -20.90 8.87 5.16
N ILE A 271 -20.75 8.19 4.01
CA ILE A 271 -21.34 6.86 3.82
C ILE A 271 -20.68 5.83 4.77
N GLY A 272 -21.49 5.10 5.54
CA GLY A 272 -21.02 4.08 6.49
C GLY A 272 -20.66 4.63 7.88
N GLN A 273 -20.72 5.95 8.10
CA GLN A 273 -20.33 6.59 9.37
C GLN A 273 -21.04 6.02 10.60
N GLU A 274 -22.36 5.82 10.53
CA GLU A 274 -23.13 5.34 11.69
C GLU A 274 -22.62 3.98 12.19
N VAL A 275 -22.32 3.06 11.28
CA VAL A 275 -21.79 1.74 11.62
C VAL A 275 -20.39 1.85 12.22
N LEU A 276 -19.50 2.62 11.61
CA LEU A 276 -18.13 2.80 12.08
C LEU A 276 -18.09 3.49 13.45
N ALA A 277 -18.83 4.58 13.62
CA ALA A 277 -18.93 5.27 14.90
C ALA A 277 -19.49 4.36 16.03
N ARG A 278 -20.48 3.52 15.70
CA ARG A 278 -21.06 2.56 16.65
C ARG A 278 -20.07 1.47 17.05
N LEU A 279 -19.28 0.96 16.09
CA LEU A 279 -18.24 -0.04 16.37
C LEU A 279 -17.18 0.52 17.32
N GLU A 280 -16.76 1.77 17.13
CA GLU A 280 -15.79 2.45 17.98
C GLU A 280 -16.35 2.77 19.36
N THR A 281 -17.48 3.48 19.42
CA THR A 281 -18.07 3.97 20.68
C THR A 281 -18.42 2.84 21.66
N TYR A 282 -18.90 1.71 21.15
CA TYR A 282 -19.32 0.57 21.98
C TYR A 282 -18.27 -0.54 22.06
N ASP A 283 -17.03 -0.31 21.56
CA ASP A 283 -15.95 -1.31 21.49
C ASP A 283 -16.40 -2.66 20.90
N LYS A 284 -17.22 -2.60 19.85
CA LYS A 284 -17.86 -3.78 19.22
C LYS A 284 -17.02 -4.44 18.12
N VAL A 285 -15.79 -4.02 17.93
CA VAL A 285 -14.85 -4.67 17.02
C VAL A 285 -14.53 -6.06 17.56
N GLN A 286 -14.94 -7.08 16.83
CA GLN A 286 -14.81 -8.47 17.29
C GLN A 286 -13.50 -9.16 16.89
N LYS A 287 -12.86 -8.68 15.84
CA LYS A 287 -11.62 -9.22 15.27
C LYS A 287 -10.65 -8.09 14.98
N LYS A 288 -9.37 -8.37 15.05
CA LYS A 288 -8.32 -7.43 14.62
C LYS A 288 -7.25 -8.13 13.81
N ILE A 289 -6.71 -7.39 12.84
CA ILE A 289 -5.50 -7.81 12.12
C ILE A 289 -4.34 -7.92 13.10
N SER A 290 -3.63 -9.04 13.03
CA SER A 290 -2.52 -9.36 13.93
C SER A 290 -1.41 -10.05 13.15
N GLY A 291 -0.21 -9.99 13.68
CA GLY A 291 0.91 -10.80 13.24
C GLY A 291 0.75 -12.24 13.74
N LEU A 292 1.17 -13.19 12.93
CA LEU A 292 1.12 -14.61 13.25
C LEU A 292 2.49 -15.22 13.01
N ILE A 293 3.02 -15.99 13.98
CA ILE A 293 4.21 -16.82 13.79
C ILE A 293 3.74 -18.27 13.66
N LEU A 294 4.12 -18.92 12.56
CA LEU A 294 3.73 -20.28 12.23
C LEU A 294 4.88 -21.25 12.56
N SER A 295 4.55 -22.42 13.13
CA SER A 295 5.56 -23.43 13.46
C SER A 295 6.13 -24.13 12.22
N ASP A 296 5.42 -24.13 11.11
CA ASP A 296 5.80 -24.80 9.87
C ASP A 296 5.29 -24.05 8.65
N ASP A 297 5.75 -24.43 7.45
CA ASP A 297 5.31 -23.86 6.16
C ASP A 297 4.33 -24.81 5.46
N PHE A 298 3.38 -24.22 4.72
CA PHE A 298 2.37 -24.94 3.96
C PHE A 298 1.82 -24.06 2.83
N GLU A 299 1.18 -24.60 1.84
CA GLU A 299 0.46 -23.82 0.84
C GLU A 299 -0.80 -23.19 1.42
N LEU A 300 -1.05 -21.91 1.10
CA LEU A 300 -2.32 -21.26 1.43
C LEU A 300 -3.42 -21.87 0.54
N ILE A 301 -4.50 -22.29 1.20
CA ILE A 301 -5.70 -22.84 0.57
C ILE A 301 -6.92 -21.99 0.95
N ASP A 302 -8.04 -22.20 0.29
CA ASP A 302 -9.25 -21.38 0.48
C ASP A 302 -9.80 -21.36 1.92
N ASN A 303 -9.55 -22.39 2.70
CA ASN A 303 -9.94 -22.44 4.11
C ASN A 303 -8.71 -22.25 5.02
N ASN A 304 -8.33 -21.01 5.26
CA ASN A 304 -7.22 -20.63 6.16
C ASN A 304 -7.71 -20.36 7.59
N GLU A 305 -8.65 -21.15 8.10
CA GLU A 305 -9.19 -21.00 9.45
C GLU A 305 -8.17 -21.36 10.52
N ILE A 306 -8.19 -20.54 11.58
CA ILE A 306 -7.39 -20.74 12.79
C ILE A 306 -8.35 -21.17 13.89
N TYR A 307 -8.00 -22.19 14.63
CA TYR A 307 -8.81 -22.79 15.69
C TYR A 307 -8.13 -22.71 17.04
N ASP A 308 -8.91 -22.66 18.11
CA ASP A 308 -8.44 -22.88 19.47
C ASP A 308 -8.39 -24.39 19.83
N SER A 309 -7.95 -24.70 21.05
CA SER A 309 -7.89 -26.08 21.57
C SER A 309 -9.23 -26.81 21.64
N ASN A 310 -10.36 -26.09 21.60
CA ASN A 310 -11.71 -26.63 21.60
C ASN A 310 -12.26 -26.80 20.18
N SER A 311 -11.45 -26.57 19.14
CA SER A 311 -11.86 -26.55 17.73
C SER A 311 -12.85 -25.43 17.39
N GLU A 312 -12.91 -24.33 18.18
CA GLU A 312 -13.67 -23.15 17.81
C GLU A 312 -12.84 -22.26 16.90
N VAL A 313 -13.45 -21.68 15.87
CA VAL A 313 -12.77 -20.75 14.97
C VAL A 313 -12.32 -19.50 15.73
N ALA A 314 -11.01 -19.32 15.82
CA ALA A 314 -10.35 -18.19 16.46
C ALA A 314 -10.07 -17.03 15.49
N GLY A 315 -9.87 -17.33 14.20
CA GLY A 315 -9.55 -16.35 13.18
C GLY A 315 -9.27 -16.95 11.83
N TYR A 316 -8.61 -16.15 10.97
CA TYR A 316 -8.25 -16.54 9.60
C TYR A 316 -6.88 -15.98 9.24
N LEU A 317 -6.01 -16.80 8.64
CA LEU A 317 -4.77 -16.36 8.02
C LEU A 317 -5.07 -15.73 6.66
N THR A 318 -4.54 -14.54 6.39
CA THR A 318 -4.78 -13.80 5.14
C THR A 318 -3.55 -13.75 4.23
N SER A 319 -2.37 -13.60 4.81
CA SER A 319 -1.08 -13.58 4.09
C SER A 319 -0.03 -14.33 4.88
N LYS A 320 0.94 -14.95 4.18
CA LYS A 320 2.12 -15.54 4.82
C LYS A 320 3.37 -15.39 3.97
N THR A 321 4.51 -15.42 4.62
CA THR A 321 5.84 -15.43 4.00
C THR A 321 6.88 -16.03 4.94
N TYR A 322 8.04 -16.37 4.39
CA TYR A 322 9.22 -16.60 5.21
C TYR A 322 9.89 -15.26 5.52
N SER A 323 10.02 -14.93 6.80
CA SER A 323 10.79 -13.77 7.25
C SER A 323 12.26 -14.12 7.32
N TYR A 324 13.05 -13.55 6.44
CA TYR A 324 14.51 -13.76 6.45
C TYR A 324 15.17 -13.13 7.66
N LYS A 325 14.60 -12.05 8.18
CA LYS A 325 15.11 -11.34 9.37
C LYS A 325 14.82 -12.10 10.66
N LEU A 326 13.62 -12.65 10.80
CA LEU A 326 13.20 -13.44 11.96
C LEU A 326 13.57 -14.92 11.83
N LYS A 327 13.92 -15.38 10.62
CA LYS A 327 14.18 -16.79 10.27
C LYS A 327 13.03 -17.72 10.67
N LYS A 328 11.80 -17.26 10.38
CA LYS A 328 10.54 -17.96 10.71
C LYS A 328 9.51 -17.72 9.62
N VAL A 329 8.56 -18.62 9.51
CA VAL A 329 7.35 -18.36 8.73
C VAL A 329 6.44 -17.45 9.55
N ILE A 330 6.04 -16.34 8.96
CA ILE A 330 5.14 -15.36 9.55
C ILE A 330 3.95 -15.08 8.65
N GLY A 331 2.89 -14.53 9.22
CA GLY A 331 1.71 -14.15 8.46
C GLY A 331 0.97 -12.99 9.06
N LEU A 332 -0.02 -12.52 8.31
CA LEU A 332 -1.09 -11.64 8.78
C LEU A 332 -2.37 -12.44 8.90
N GLY A 333 -3.18 -12.13 9.88
CA GLY A 333 -4.47 -12.78 10.05
C GLY A 333 -5.42 -11.98 10.92
N LEU A 334 -6.72 -12.19 10.70
CA LEU A 334 -7.76 -11.61 11.54
C LEU A 334 -8.08 -12.55 12.70
N ILE A 335 -7.80 -12.10 13.91
CA ILE A 335 -7.94 -12.87 15.14
C ILE A 335 -9.06 -12.27 15.98
N LYS A 336 -9.95 -13.12 16.52
CA LYS A 336 -10.99 -12.67 17.45
C LYS A 336 -10.37 -12.06 18.71
N LYS A 337 -10.99 -11.00 19.21
CA LYS A 337 -10.48 -10.15 20.30
C LYS A 337 -10.07 -10.95 21.54
N LYS A 338 -10.80 -12.02 21.88
CA LYS A 338 -10.51 -12.86 23.04
C LYS A 338 -9.15 -13.59 22.98
N TYR A 339 -8.59 -13.79 21.79
CA TYR A 339 -7.31 -14.51 21.59
C TYR A 339 -6.11 -13.57 21.35
N LEU A 340 -6.32 -12.25 21.35
CA LEU A 340 -5.24 -11.29 21.07
C LEU A 340 -4.17 -11.22 22.17
N SER A 341 -4.48 -11.68 23.40
CA SER A 341 -3.49 -11.75 24.49
C SER A 341 -2.36 -12.74 24.21
N GLY A 342 -2.58 -13.72 23.33
CA GLY A 342 -1.61 -14.79 23.03
C GLY A 342 -1.46 -15.83 24.12
N GLU A 343 -2.34 -15.85 25.13
CA GLU A 343 -2.32 -16.83 26.23
C GLU A 343 -2.85 -18.20 25.81
N GLU A 344 -3.76 -18.23 24.82
CA GLU A 344 -4.33 -19.48 24.31
C GLU A 344 -3.55 -20.01 23.11
N GLU A 345 -3.39 -21.32 23.04
CA GLU A 345 -2.77 -21.99 21.89
C GLU A 345 -3.74 -22.03 20.72
N LEU A 346 -3.26 -21.57 19.57
CA LEU A 346 -4.02 -21.57 18.32
C LEU A 346 -3.36 -22.49 17.29
N PHE A 347 -4.18 -23.06 16.42
CA PHE A 347 -3.74 -24.04 15.44
C PHE A 347 -4.45 -23.86 14.09
N MET A 348 -3.76 -24.29 13.04
CA MET A 348 -4.35 -24.54 11.72
C MET A 348 -4.25 -26.01 11.37
N LYS A 349 -5.22 -26.51 10.58
CA LYS A 349 -5.28 -27.90 10.12
C LYS A 349 -5.33 -27.95 8.59
N PRO A 350 -4.20 -27.74 7.89
CA PRO A 350 -4.15 -27.85 6.44
C PRO A 350 -4.48 -29.28 5.98
N GLN A 351 -5.11 -29.43 4.81
CA GLN A 351 -5.61 -30.75 4.35
C GLN A 351 -4.52 -31.82 4.20
N ASN A 352 -3.28 -31.45 3.88
CA ASN A 352 -2.19 -32.36 3.57
C ASN A 352 -0.97 -32.18 4.48
N SER A 353 -1.12 -31.52 5.62
CA SER A 353 -0.01 -31.20 6.55
C SER A 353 -0.40 -31.54 7.97
N ASN A 354 0.61 -31.64 8.84
CA ASN A 354 0.39 -31.73 10.28
C ASN A 354 -0.27 -30.46 10.82
N GLU A 355 -0.82 -30.55 12.02
CA GLU A 355 -1.35 -29.39 12.73
C GLU A 355 -0.25 -28.36 12.94
N ILE A 356 -0.53 -27.10 12.55
CA ILE A 356 0.44 -26.00 12.61
C ILE A 356 0.08 -25.11 13.78
N LYS A 357 1.01 -25.00 14.71
CA LYS A 357 0.87 -24.10 15.87
C LYS A 357 1.04 -22.65 15.44
N ILE A 358 0.13 -21.78 15.91
CA ILE A 358 0.10 -20.35 15.64
C ILE A 358 0.35 -19.59 16.93
N LEU A 359 1.29 -18.64 16.88
CA LEU A 359 1.50 -17.66 17.95
C LEU A 359 1.06 -16.28 17.46
N VAL A 360 0.14 -15.66 18.20
CA VAL A 360 -0.30 -14.28 17.90
C VAL A 360 0.77 -13.30 18.33
N ASN A 361 1.06 -12.33 17.47
CA ASN A 361 2.06 -11.29 17.72
C ASN A 361 1.50 -9.90 17.34
N ASN A 362 2.00 -8.87 17.99
CA ASN A 362 1.70 -7.50 17.63
C ASN A 362 2.38 -7.12 16.32
N LEU A 363 1.76 -6.20 15.58
CA LEU A 363 2.34 -5.57 14.40
C LEU A 363 2.91 -4.18 14.74
N PRO A 364 4.01 -3.77 14.13
CA PRO A 364 4.88 -4.58 13.27
C PRO A 364 5.66 -5.65 14.07
N PHE A 365 6.09 -6.73 13.39
CA PHE A 365 6.94 -7.75 14.01
C PHE A 365 8.31 -7.19 14.41
N ILE A 366 8.80 -6.25 13.62
CA ILE A 366 10.10 -5.62 13.80
C ILE A 366 9.83 -4.14 14.11
N LYS A 367 10.01 -3.77 15.36
CA LYS A 367 9.96 -2.36 15.79
C LYS A 367 11.23 -1.63 15.33
N LYS A 368 11.06 -0.39 14.86
CA LYS A 368 12.17 0.51 14.50
C LYS A 368 12.92 0.97 15.74
#